data_cb52c8bdde6f3c47febcc23a3ad741cb
#
_entry.id   cb52c8bdde6f3c47febcc23a3ad741cb
#
_cell.length_a   1.000
_cell.length_b   1.000
_cell.length_c   1.000
_cell.angle_alpha   90.00
_cell.angle_beta   90.00
_cell.angle_gamma   90.00
#
_symmetry.space_group_name_H-M   'P 1'
#
loop_
_entity.id
_entity.type
_entity.pdbx_description
1 polymer ?
#
loop_
_entity_poly.entity_id
_entity_poly.type
_entity_poly.pdbx_seq_one_letter_code
_entity_poly.pdbx_strand_id
1 'polypeptide(L)'
;MLRNLSTFFLRTLREDPADAEVNSHKLLVRAGYIRRSAPGIYTWLPLGLRTLRKIEDIVREEMDAMGAQEVHFPGLIPAEPYKATNRWEEYGPTLFKLNDRKGGDYLLAPTHEEMFTLLVKDMYSSYKDLPATLYQIQTKYRDEARPRAGLIRGREFVMKDAYSFDIDDEGLNASYQAERDTYERIFQRLGLRYVIVSAMSGAMGGSRSEEFLHPSPIGEDTFVASPGGYAANAEAVTTPAPQAQDASGVPAAVEVPTPDAPTIESLVDLLNERYPRQDRPWTTADTLKNVVVTLTHPDGRRELLVVGVPGDRDVDMKRLEAAVAPAEVDMASDSDFEPHPELVRGYIGPAVLGPNSPKRVVDEEGNASGSVRYLVDPRVVEGTAWVTGANAEQRHVLNLVMGRDFTADDTIEAAEVREGDLAPDGSGPLHLERGIEIGHIFQLGRKYAEALGLTVLDENGKTQVVTMGSYGIGVTRVMAALAEANCDDKGLSWPAQIAPFDVHILATGKGDEVFETAQSLGEQLDAAGLDVLVDDRRKVSAGVKFKDYELVGVPFGLVVGRSLADGEVEIRVRATGETIVMPVEEAVARLREAHAAALKGE
;
A
#
# COMPACT_ATOMS: atom_id res chain seq x y z
N MET A 1 2.03 35.60 -0.07
CA MET A 1 3.43 35.80 -0.54
C MET A 1 3.44 36.05 -2.05
N LEU A 2 4.02 37.15 -2.53
CA LEU A 2 4.13 37.51 -3.97
C LEU A 2 5.47 37.05 -4.56
N ARG A 3 5.42 36.39 -5.73
CA ARG A 3 6.61 36.01 -6.52
C ARG A 3 6.41 36.31 -7.99
N ASN A 4 7.47 36.80 -8.63
CA ASN A 4 7.50 37.09 -10.07
C ASN A 4 8.19 35.95 -10.81
N LEU A 5 7.55 35.40 -11.85
CA LEU A 5 8.05 34.25 -12.58
C LEU A 5 9.36 34.50 -13.30
N SER A 6 9.65 35.77 -13.67
CA SER A 6 10.94 36.17 -14.28
C SER A 6 12.13 35.90 -13.36
N THR A 7 11.93 35.91 -12.04
CA THR A 7 12.97 35.70 -11.02
C THR A 7 12.79 34.41 -10.21
N PHE A 8 11.66 33.76 -10.35
CA PHE A 8 11.37 32.49 -9.65
C PHE A 8 12.12 31.33 -10.30
N PHE A 9 12.73 30.48 -9.49
CA PHE A 9 13.47 29.32 -9.98
C PHE A 9 12.53 28.24 -10.50
N LEU A 10 11.97 28.48 -11.69
CA LEU A 10 11.04 27.59 -12.36
C LEU A 10 11.38 27.45 -13.84
N ARG A 11 11.42 26.24 -14.33
CA ARG A 11 11.49 25.92 -15.75
C ARG A 11 10.64 24.71 -16.07
N THR A 12 9.60 24.93 -16.86
CA THR A 12 8.74 23.86 -17.38
C THR A 12 9.40 23.12 -18.54
N LEU A 13 9.04 21.86 -18.73
CA LEU A 13 9.47 21.05 -19.88
C LEU A 13 8.28 20.80 -20.81
N ARG A 14 8.56 20.71 -22.11
CA ARG A 14 7.53 20.43 -23.12
C ARG A 14 7.26 18.95 -23.30
N GLU A 15 8.31 18.13 -23.18
CA GLU A 15 8.28 16.69 -23.42
C GLU A 15 8.28 15.93 -22.10
N ASP A 16 7.70 14.75 -22.11
CA ASP A 16 7.70 13.83 -20.98
C ASP A 16 9.12 13.28 -20.75
N PRO A 17 9.53 13.08 -19.49
CA PRO A 17 10.76 12.36 -19.18
C PRO A 17 10.69 10.93 -19.74
N ALA A 18 11.78 10.45 -20.32
CA ALA A 18 11.82 9.14 -20.98
C ALA A 18 11.60 7.95 -20.02
N ASP A 19 11.83 8.18 -18.72
CA ASP A 19 11.69 7.17 -17.67
C ASP A 19 10.38 7.30 -16.88
N ALA A 20 9.49 8.23 -17.26
CA ALA A 20 8.23 8.45 -16.57
C ALA A 20 7.08 7.71 -17.27
N GLU A 21 6.47 6.79 -16.55
CA GLU A 21 5.35 5.98 -17.06
C GLU A 21 3.98 6.55 -16.65
N VAL A 22 3.84 7.00 -15.38
CA VAL A 22 2.57 7.48 -14.82
C VAL A 22 2.45 9.00 -14.93
N ASN A 23 1.20 9.51 -14.94
CA ASN A 23 0.92 10.93 -15.14
C ASN A 23 1.51 11.81 -14.05
N SER A 24 1.39 11.41 -12.78
CA SER A 24 1.97 12.17 -11.66
C SER A 24 3.48 12.37 -11.83
N HIS A 25 4.23 11.33 -12.21
CA HIS A 25 5.67 11.44 -12.44
C HIS A 25 5.99 12.39 -13.63
N LYS A 26 5.29 12.19 -14.77
CA LYS A 26 5.46 13.06 -15.96
C LYS A 26 5.21 14.53 -15.63
N LEU A 27 4.07 14.81 -15.02
CA LEU A 27 3.63 16.18 -14.77
C LEU A 27 4.44 16.87 -13.67
N LEU A 28 4.78 16.21 -12.58
CA LEU A 28 5.62 16.78 -11.52
C LEU A 28 7.01 17.17 -12.03
N VAL A 29 7.60 16.37 -12.93
CA VAL A 29 8.88 16.73 -13.57
C VAL A 29 8.69 17.85 -14.58
N ARG A 30 7.68 17.77 -15.47
CA ARG A 30 7.44 18.77 -16.51
C ARG A 30 7.11 20.15 -15.93
N ALA A 31 6.27 20.17 -14.91
CA ALA A 31 5.84 21.40 -14.26
C ALA A 31 6.91 22.02 -13.34
N GLY A 32 8.03 21.34 -13.10
CA GLY A 32 9.12 21.86 -12.28
C GLY A 32 8.88 21.76 -10.77
N TYR A 33 8.25 20.69 -10.33
CA TYR A 33 8.10 20.35 -8.91
C TYR A 33 9.29 19.55 -8.40
N ILE A 34 9.76 18.60 -9.20
CA ILE A 34 10.88 17.71 -8.87
C ILE A 34 11.84 17.57 -10.05
N ARG A 35 13.06 17.14 -9.75
CA ARG A 35 14.06 16.66 -10.74
C ARG A 35 14.71 15.41 -10.22
N ARG A 36 14.91 14.45 -11.12
CA ARG A 36 15.58 13.18 -10.80
C ARG A 36 17.07 13.43 -10.53
N SER A 37 17.55 13.03 -9.37
CA SER A 37 18.98 12.99 -9.01
C SER A 37 19.59 11.62 -9.32
N ALA A 38 18.85 10.55 -8.99
CA ALA A 38 19.17 9.14 -9.30
C ALA A 38 17.86 8.34 -9.36
N PRO A 39 17.86 7.05 -9.75
CA PRO A 39 16.69 6.20 -9.68
C PRO A 39 16.08 6.17 -8.26
N GLY A 40 14.83 6.62 -8.14
CA GLY A 40 14.11 6.69 -6.85
C GLY A 40 14.58 7.79 -5.90
N ILE A 41 15.40 8.74 -6.37
CA ILE A 41 15.91 9.87 -5.58
C ILE A 41 15.65 11.18 -6.35
N TYR A 42 14.97 12.14 -5.73
CA TYR A 42 14.52 13.36 -6.38
C TYR A 42 14.95 14.62 -5.61
N THR A 43 15.39 15.63 -6.36
CA THR A 43 15.55 16.99 -5.86
C THR A 43 14.20 17.69 -5.88
N TRP A 44 13.81 18.26 -4.76
CA TRP A 44 12.64 19.11 -4.63
C TRP A 44 12.93 20.53 -5.12
N LEU A 45 12.14 20.99 -6.09
CA LEU A 45 12.22 22.36 -6.59
C LEU A 45 11.23 23.26 -5.81
N PRO A 46 11.33 24.60 -5.95
CA PRO A 46 10.52 25.51 -5.14
C PRO A 46 9.01 25.23 -5.15
N LEU A 47 8.42 24.88 -6.30
CA LEU A 47 6.99 24.50 -6.36
C LEU A 47 6.72 23.22 -5.56
N GLY A 48 7.51 22.17 -5.79
CA GLY A 48 7.34 20.90 -5.11
C GLY A 48 7.50 21.00 -3.60
N LEU A 49 8.52 21.75 -3.15
CA LEU A 49 8.75 21.94 -1.71
C LEU A 49 7.63 22.75 -1.04
N ARG A 50 7.00 23.70 -1.74
CA ARG A 50 5.84 24.45 -1.21
C ARG A 50 4.63 23.54 -1.03
N THR A 51 4.29 22.73 -2.04
CA THR A 51 3.18 21.75 -1.95
C THR A 51 3.46 20.71 -0.87
N LEU A 52 4.68 20.14 -0.81
CA LEU A 52 5.06 19.18 0.21
C LEU A 52 4.86 19.74 1.63
N ARG A 53 5.34 20.96 1.89
CA ARG A 53 5.18 21.60 3.20
C ARG A 53 3.72 21.86 3.57
N LYS A 54 2.87 22.26 2.63
CA LYS A 54 1.42 22.42 2.89
C LYS A 54 0.77 21.07 3.27
N ILE A 55 1.20 19.96 2.66
CA ILE A 55 0.75 18.62 3.06
C ILE A 55 1.26 18.28 4.47
N GLU A 56 2.56 18.52 4.74
CA GLU A 56 3.15 18.33 6.07
C GLU A 56 2.44 19.15 7.15
N ASP A 57 2.07 20.39 6.85
CA ASP A 57 1.39 21.29 7.79
C ASP A 57 -0.02 20.78 8.12
N ILE A 58 -0.79 20.29 7.13
CA ILE A 58 -2.10 19.65 7.38
C ILE A 58 -1.94 18.41 8.26
N VAL A 59 -0.94 17.58 7.99
CA VAL A 59 -0.65 16.39 8.81
C VAL A 59 -0.29 16.81 10.24
N ARG A 60 0.58 17.80 10.41
CA ARG A 60 1.02 18.31 11.71
C ARG A 60 -0.16 18.86 12.53
N GLU A 61 -1.01 19.68 11.91
CA GLU A 61 -2.19 20.26 12.56
C GLU A 61 -3.14 19.19 13.12
N GLU A 62 -3.40 18.13 12.37
CA GLU A 62 -4.26 17.04 12.83
C GLU A 62 -3.60 16.16 13.91
N MET A 63 -2.29 15.91 13.79
CA MET A 63 -1.53 15.18 14.82
C MET A 63 -1.48 15.96 16.13
N ASP A 64 -1.21 17.26 16.07
CA ASP A 64 -1.21 18.13 17.26
C ASP A 64 -2.62 18.24 17.88
N ALA A 65 -3.66 18.33 17.04
CA ALA A 65 -5.05 18.39 17.50
C ALA A 65 -5.50 17.12 18.25
N MET A 66 -4.95 15.94 17.91
CA MET A 66 -5.23 14.72 18.67
C MET A 66 -4.40 14.60 19.97
N GLY A 67 -3.45 15.52 20.21
CA GLY A 67 -2.61 15.56 21.39
C GLY A 67 -1.26 14.83 21.22
N ALA A 68 -0.89 14.41 20.02
CA ALA A 68 0.44 13.88 19.72
C ALA A 68 1.51 14.98 19.77
N GLN A 69 2.76 14.62 20.03
CA GLN A 69 3.87 15.56 20.19
C GLN A 69 4.96 15.31 19.15
N GLU A 70 5.36 16.36 18.42
CA GLU A 70 6.39 16.25 17.39
C GLU A 70 7.79 16.17 18.01
N VAL A 71 8.56 15.19 17.54
CA VAL A 71 10.00 15.04 17.80
C VAL A 71 10.74 14.89 16.48
N HIS A 72 12.06 14.94 16.45
CA HIS A 72 12.83 14.74 15.24
C HIS A 72 14.09 13.94 15.51
N PHE A 73 14.14 12.72 15.01
CA PHE A 73 15.28 11.82 15.15
C PHE A 73 16.30 11.98 14.03
N PRO A 74 17.57 11.59 14.24
CA PRO A 74 18.53 11.48 13.14
C PRO A 74 18.13 10.40 12.14
N GLY A 75 18.44 10.64 10.85
CA GLY A 75 18.27 9.64 9.78
C GLY A 75 19.40 8.60 9.75
N LEU A 76 20.58 8.92 10.31
CA LEU A 76 21.69 8.00 10.51
C LEU A 76 21.62 7.45 11.92
N ILE A 77 21.39 6.15 12.09
CA ILE A 77 21.21 5.50 13.39
C ILE A 77 22.19 4.34 13.59
N PRO A 78 22.62 4.06 14.83
CA PRO A 78 23.49 2.93 15.13
C PRO A 78 22.75 1.61 14.93
N ALA A 79 23.48 0.53 14.58
CA ALA A 79 22.89 -0.77 14.27
C ALA A 79 22.41 -1.55 15.49
N GLU A 80 22.93 -1.25 16.70
CA GLU A 80 22.66 -2.03 17.90
C GLU A 80 21.16 -2.17 18.23
N PRO A 81 20.33 -1.11 18.17
CA PRO A 81 18.88 -1.25 18.40
C PRO A 81 18.21 -2.19 17.40
N TYR A 82 18.57 -2.12 16.12
CA TYR A 82 18.05 -3.00 15.07
C TYR A 82 18.52 -4.46 15.21
N LYS A 83 19.74 -4.67 15.72
CA LYS A 83 20.24 -6.01 16.07
C LYS A 83 19.47 -6.59 17.27
N ALA A 84 19.15 -5.77 18.27
CA ALA A 84 18.39 -6.19 19.44
C ALA A 84 16.95 -6.62 19.11
N THR A 85 16.32 -6.01 18.11
CA THR A 85 14.97 -6.35 17.62
C THR A 85 14.97 -7.40 16.49
N ASN A 86 16.15 -7.92 16.11
CA ASN A 86 16.40 -8.81 14.96
C ASN A 86 16.11 -8.18 13.58
N ARG A 87 15.72 -6.90 13.51
CA ARG A 87 15.37 -6.23 12.24
C ARG A 87 16.58 -5.93 11.36
N TRP A 88 17.80 -5.98 11.91
CA TRP A 88 19.03 -5.89 11.11
C TRP A 88 19.11 -6.99 10.04
N GLU A 89 18.61 -8.20 10.35
CA GLU A 89 18.57 -9.32 9.41
C GLU A 89 17.20 -9.41 8.71
N GLU A 90 16.10 -9.27 9.44
CA GLU A 90 14.74 -9.38 8.89
C GLU A 90 14.42 -8.36 7.79
N TYR A 91 15.02 -7.15 7.84
CA TYR A 91 14.86 -6.15 6.78
C TYR A 91 15.58 -6.52 5.47
N GLY A 92 16.54 -7.45 5.54
CA GLY A 92 17.24 -7.97 4.39
C GLY A 92 17.98 -6.90 3.57
N PRO A 93 17.97 -7.02 2.24
CA PRO A 93 18.69 -6.11 1.34
C PRO A 93 18.07 -4.72 1.20
N THR A 94 16.85 -4.51 1.70
CA THR A 94 16.17 -3.21 1.65
C THR A 94 16.78 -2.19 2.63
N LEU A 95 17.61 -2.65 3.56
CA LEU A 95 18.27 -1.81 4.55
C LEU A 95 19.59 -1.25 4.00
N PHE A 96 19.73 0.10 3.96
CA PHE A 96 21.03 0.74 3.71
C PHE A 96 21.95 0.58 4.92
N LYS A 97 22.88 -0.37 4.88
CA LYS A 97 23.89 -0.64 5.91
C LYS A 97 25.18 0.12 5.61
N LEU A 98 25.80 0.70 6.65
CA LEU A 98 26.98 1.56 6.56
C LEU A 98 28.00 1.22 7.65
N ASN A 99 29.27 1.51 7.40
CA ASN A 99 30.29 1.47 8.44
C ASN A 99 30.92 2.85 8.63
N ASP A 100 31.14 3.23 9.87
CA ASP A 100 31.93 4.41 10.18
C ASP A 100 33.44 4.17 10.02
N ARG A 101 34.25 5.22 10.18
CA ARG A 101 35.73 5.09 10.04
C ARG A 101 36.38 4.23 11.12
N LYS A 102 35.67 3.90 12.19
CA LYS A 102 36.15 3.05 13.30
C LYS A 102 35.64 1.62 13.19
N GLY A 103 34.84 1.31 12.15
CA GLY A 103 34.25 -0.01 11.93
C GLY A 103 32.94 -0.23 12.70
N GLY A 104 32.32 0.82 13.25
CA GLY A 104 30.98 0.74 13.83
C GLY A 104 29.91 0.59 12.75
N ASP A 105 28.92 -0.29 12.99
CA ASP A 105 27.80 -0.50 12.10
C ASP A 105 26.73 0.57 12.28
N TYR A 106 26.23 1.12 11.18
CA TYR A 106 25.15 2.09 11.12
C TYR A 106 24.18 1.73 9.99
N LEU A 107 23.02 2.36 10.00
CA LEU A 107 22.03 2.27 8.91
C LEU A 107 21.41 3.65 8.65
N LEU A 108 20.90 3.82 7.43
CA LEU A 108 19.96 4.90 7.14
C LEU A 108 18.56 4.42 7.50
N ALA A 109 17.85 5.21 8.30
CA ALA A 109 16.58 4.83 8.90
C ALA A 109 15.48 4.52 7.87
N PRO A 110 14.99 3.26 7.76
CA PRO A 110 13.79 2.94 7.00
C PRO A 110 12.51 3.27 7.77
N THR A 111 12.60 3.29 9.11
CA THR A 111 11.57 3.59 10.11
C THR A 111 12.24 3.76 11.47
N HIS A 112 11.54 4.09 12.55
CA HIS A 112 12.18 4.49 13.83
C HIS A 112 11.57 3.84 15.09
N GLU A 113 10.92 2.68 15.01
CA GLU A 113 10.32 2.00 16.17
C GLU A 113 11.30 1.89 17.34
N GLU A 114 12.53 1.44 17.07
CA GLU A 114 13.57 1.25 18.07
C GLU A 114 13.98 2.56 18.74
N MET A 115 14.12 3.62 17.95
CA MET A 115 14.58 4.92 18.46
C MET A 115 13.53 5.58 19.34
N PHE A 116 12.25 5.51 18.96
CA PHE A 116 11.16 5.99 19.81
C PHE A 116 11.04 5.19 21.11
N THR A 117 11.17 3.85 21.02
CA THR A 117 11.15 2.97 22.19
C THR A 117 12.25 3.32 23.17
N LEU A 118 13.48 3.54 22.69
CA LEU A 118 14.62 3.91 23.53
C LEU A 118 14.47 5.30 24.14
N LEU A 119 13.92 6.28 23.41
CA LEU A 119 13.65 7.62 23.93
C LEU A 119 12.64 7.57 25.08
N VAL A 120 11.53 6.88 24.90
CA VAL A 120 10.50 6.75 25.93
C VAL A 120 11.04 5.98 27.15
N LYS A 121 11.83 4.92 26.93
CA LYS A 121 12.51 4.19 28.02
C LYS A 121 13.42 5.06 28.87
N ASP A 122 14.13 6.01 28.25
CA ASP A 122 15.02 6.92 28.94
C ASP A 122 14.25 7.96 29.79
N MET A 123 13.05 8.35 29.34
CA MET A 123 12.30 9.47 29.92
C MET A 123 11.16 9.05 30.84
N TYR A 124 10.53 7.89 30.64
CA TYR A 124 9.32 7.47 31.34
C TYR A 124 9.58 6.25 32.24
N SER A 125 8.98 6.27 33.42
CA SER A 125 9.17 5.20 34.43
C SER A 125 7.89 4.81 35.16
N SER A 126 6.79 5.53 34.96
CA SER A 126 5.53 5.33 35.67
C SER A 126 4.35 5.26 34.71
N TYR A 127 3.32 4.48 35.05
CA TYR A 127 2.04 4.46 34.33
C TYR A 127 1.39 5.84 34.21
N LYS A 128 1.76 6.80 35.10
CA LYS A 128 1.25 8.18 35.03
C LYS A 128 1.81 8.99 33.86
N ASP A 129 2.89 8.51 33.25
CA ASP A 129 3.50 9.12 32.07
C ASP A 129 2.77 8.68 30.77
N LEU A 130 1.88 7.67 30.86
CA LEU A 130 1.14 7.07 29.76
C LEU A 130 -0.36 7.41 29.85
N PRO A 131 -1.13 7.41 28.72
CA PRO A 131 -0.64 7.16 27.36
C PRO A 131 0.18 8.31 26.80
N ALA A 132 1.05 8.02 25.84
CA ALA A 132 1.81 9.02 25.12
C ALA A 132 1.84 8.67 23.62
N THR A 133 1.64 9.69 22.76
CA THR A 133 1.83 9.56 21.32
C THR A 133 2.85 10.59 20.86
N LEU A 134 3.92 10.08 20.26
CA LEU A 134 4.99 10.89 19.68
C LEU A 134 5.03 10.66 18.17
N TYR A 135 5.35 11.71 17.39
CA TYR A 135 5.48 11.58 15.94
C TYR A 135 6.64 12.41 15.41
N GLN A 136 7.02 12.12 14.17
CA GLN A 136 7.93 12.95 13.39
C GLN A 136 7.49 13.00 11.93
N ILE A 137 7.93 14.03 11.21
CA ILE A 137 7.92 14.09 9.76
C ILE A 137 9.37 14.09 9.33
N GLN A 138 9.83 12.97 8.78
CA GLN A 138 11.25 12.70 8.56
C GLN A 138 11.50 11.92 7.26
N THR A 139 12.66 12.18 6.65
CA THR A 139 13.15 11.40 5.51
C THR A 139 13.45 9.96 5.93
N LYS A 140 12.99 9.00 5.12
CA LYS A 140 13.25 7.57 5.24
C LYS A 140 14.03 7.08 4.04
N TYR A 141 14.76 5.98 4.25
CA TYR A 141 15.65 5.39 3.25
C TYR A 141 15.38 3.89 3.15
N ARG A 142 15.14 3.43 1.91
CA ARG A 142 14.97 2.00 1.61
C ARG A 142 15.70 1.69 0.32
N ASP A 143 16.58 0.69 0.31
CA ASP A 143 17.31 0.29 -0.90
C ASP A 143 16.40 -0.53 -1.82
N GLU A 144 15.41 0.15 -2.38
CA GLU A 144 14.47 -0.43 -3.31
C GLU A 144 15.19 -0.93 -4.56
N ALA A 145 15.06 -2.22 -4.84
CA ALA A 145 15.69 -2.83 -6.01
C ALA A 145 15.16 -2.27 -7.33
N ARG A 146 13.87 -1.90 -7.36
CA ARG A 146 13.17 -1.38 -8.55
C ARG A 146 12.31 -0.16 -8.21
N PRO A 147 12.92 1.00 -7.94
CA PRO A 147 12.16 2.23 -7.75
C PRO A 147 11.40 2.58 -9.04
N ARG A 148 10.14 2.98 -8.91
CA ARG A 148 9.25 3.20 -10.06
C ARG A 148 8.18 4.24 -9.76
N ALA A 149 7.46 4.69 -10.78
CA ALA A 149 6.34 5.61 -10.67
C ALA A 149 6.67 6.92 -9.91
N GLY A 150 7.88 7.45 -10.05
CA GLY A 150 8.28 8.72 -9.46
C GLY A 150 8.31 8.69 -7.93
N LEU A 151 7.47 9.51 -7.30
CA LEU A 151 7.37 9.63 -5.84
C LEU A 151 6.54 8.52 -5.19
N ILE A 152 5.91 7.62 -5.95
CA ILE A 152 5.10 6.52 -5.39
C ILE A 152 6.01 5.49 -4.71
N ARG A 153 7.13 5.13 -5.37
CA ARG A 153 8.09 4.17 -4.83
C ARG A 153 9.54 4.61 -5.08
N GLY A 154 10.10 5.29 -4.10
CA GLY A 154 11.45 5.82 -4.11
C GLY A 154 12.37 5.17 -3.07
N ARG A 155 13.67 5.48 -3.18
CA ARG A 155 14.70 5.08 -2.20
C ARG A 155 14.85 6.05 -1.05
N GLU A 156 14.45 7.29 -1.26
CA GLU A 156 14.43 8.37 -0.30
C GLU A 156 13.08 9.07 -0.37
N PHE A 157 12.37 9.17 0.75
CA PHE A 157 11.02 9.73 0.80
C PHE A 157 10.70 10.30 2.19
N VAL A 158 9.77 11.23 2.26
CA VAL A 158 9.29 11.80 3.53
C VAL A 158 8.09 11.01 4.03
N MET A 159 8.16 10.64 5.32
CA MET A 159 7.09 9.94 6.04
C MET A 159 6.75 10.69 7.32
N LYS A 160 5.46 10.81 7.66
CA LYS A 160 5.02 11.00 9.03
C LYS A 160 4.97 9.61 9.65
N ASP A 161 5.75 9.38 10.67
CA ASP A 161 5.67 8.19 11.49
C ASP A 161 5.39 8.58 12.95
N ALA A 162 4.34 7.98 13.51
CA ALA A 162 3.92 8.17 14.88
C ALA A 162 3.92 6.83 15.63
N TYR A 163 4.09 6.92 16.93
CA TYR A 163 4.14 5.76 17.83
C TYR A 163 3.38 6.08 19.10
N SER A 164 2.44 5.20 19.46
CA SER A 164 1.78 5.26 20.76
C SER A 164 2.43 4.31 21.77
N PHE A 165 2.37 4.72 23.02
CA PHE A 165 2.87 3.99 24.16
C PHE A 165 1.76 3.93 25.21
N ASP A 166 1.31 2.72 25.52
CA ASP A 166 0.15 2.46 26.35
C ASP A 166 0.48 1.43 27.44
N ILE A 167 -0.22 1.49 28.57
CA ILE A 167 0.02 0.57 29.69
C ILE A 167 -0.48 -0.84 29.40
N ASP A 168 -1.52 -0.97 28.59
CA ASP A 168 -2.20 -2.23 28.27
C ASP A 168 -2.84 -2.21 26.88
N ASP A 169 -3.47 -3.31 26.52
CA ASP A 169 -4.07 -3.50 25.19
C ASP A 169 -5.37 -2.67 25.01
N GLU A 170 -6.06 -2.28 26.11
CA GLU A 170 -7.21 -1.38 26.05
C GLU A 170 -6.75 0.04 25.69
N GLY A 171 -5.69 0.52 26.30
CA GLY A 171 -5.02 1.78 25.95
C GLY A 171 -4.54 1.79 24.51
N LEU A 172 -3.87 0.70 24.07
CA LEU A 172 -3.44 0.55 22.68
C LEU A 172 -4.61 0.63 21.69
N ASN A 173 -5.74 -0.01 22.00
CA ASN A 173 -6.94 0.07 21.16
C ASN A 173 -7.47 1.51 21.07
N ALA A 174 -7.48 2.25 22.17
CA ALA A 174 -7.90 3.64 22.18
C ALA A 174 -6.98 4.54 21.35
N SER A 175 -5.66 4.39 21.52
CA SER A 175 -4.65 5.11 20.73
C SER A 175 -4.74 4.77 19.23
N TYR A 176 -4.94 3.50 18.90
CA TYR A 176 -5.12 3.03 17.53
C TYR A 176 -6.36 3.68 16.87
N GLN A 177 -7.48 3.74 17.58
CA GLN A 177 -8.70 4.37 17.06
C GLN A 177 -8.51 5.87 16.87
N ALA A 178 -7.87 6.55 17.81
CA ALA A 178 -7.58 7.98 17.71
C ALA A 178 -6.70 8.31 16.48
N GLU A 179 -5.67 7.51 16.21
CA GLU A 179 -4.83 7.65 15.00
C GLU A 179 -5.63 7.37 13.72
N ARG A 180 -6.46 6.32 13.71
CA ARG A 180 -7.32 5.99 12.60
C ARG A 180 -8.25 7.16 12.23
N ASP A 181 -8.94 7.71 13.21
CA ASP A 181 -9.85 8.85 13.03
C ASP A 181 -9.07 10.11 12.57
N THR A 182 -7.85 10.28 13.03
CA THR A 182 -6.95 11.37 12.61
C THR A 182 -6.55 11.22 11.16
N TYR A 183 -6.22 10.01 10.70
CA TYR A 183 -5.92 9.75 9.28
C TYR A 183 -7.10 10.04 8.38
N GLU A 184 -8.31 9.67 8.79
CA GLU A 184 -9.53 10.00 8.05
C GLU A 184 -9.68 11.51 7.87
N ARG A 185 -9.46 12.32 8.93
CA ARG A 185 -9.50 13.79 8.85
C ARG A 185 -8.40 14.35 7.95
N ILE A 186 -7.17 13.82 8.05
CA ILE A 186 -6.04 14.24 7.20
C ILE A 186 -6.40 14.03 5.73
N PHE A 187 -6.83 12.83 5.33
CA PHE A 187 -7.13 12.53 3.93
C PHE A 187 -8.37 13.27 3.42
N GLN A 188 -9.38 13.49 4.26
CA GLN A 188 -10.54 14.33 3.93
C GLN A 188 -10.10 15.78 3.67
N ARG A 189 -9.28 16.37 4.53
CA ARG A 189 -8.74 17.73 4.35
C ARG A 189 -7.88 17.87 3.10
N LEU A 190 -7.14 16.83 2.75
CA LEU A 190 -6.35 16.77 1.52
C LEU A 190 -7.22 16.57 0.26
N GLY A 191 -8.51 16.23 0.41
CA GLY A 191 -9.40 15.92 -0.70
C GLY A 191 -9.06 14.59 -1.39
N LEU A 192 -8.41 13.66 -0.68
CA LEU A 192 -7.97 12.38 -1.22
C LEU A 192 -8.96 11.27 -0.85
N ARG A 193 -9.51 10.60 -1.86
CA ARG A 193 -10.36 9.42 -1.65
C ARG A 193 -9.52 8.27 -1.11
N TYR A 194 -10.08 7.52 -0.18
CA TYR A 194 -9.42 6.34 0.39
C TYR A 194 -10.42 5.23 0.69
N VAL A 195 -9.90 4.01 0.78
CA VAL A 195 -10.55 2.82 1.32
C VAL A 195 -9.65 2.29 2.42
N ILE A 196 -10.24 1.94 3.57
CA ILE A 196 -9.52 1.32 4.67
C ILE A 196 -9.66 -0.18 4.52
N VAL A 197 -8.54 -0.88 4.42
CA VAL A 197 -8.49 -2.33 4.22
C VAL A 197 -7.77 -3.02 5.36
N SER A 198 -8.26 -4.18 5.77
CA SER A 198 -7.51 -5.05 6.67
C SER A 198 -6.25 -5.55 5.97
N ALA A 199 -5.13 -5.52 6.66
CA ALA A 199 -3.82 -5.87 6.13
C ALA A 199 -3.09 -6.88 7.03
N MET A 200 -2.05 -7.50 6.49
CA MET A 200 -1.14 -8.35 7.26
C MET A 200 -0.02 -7.51 7.86
N SER A 201 0.30 -7.74 9.13
CA SER A 201 1.35 -6.94 9.82
C SER A 201 2.78 -7.27 9.36
N GLY A 202 3.02 -8.41 8.72
CA GLY A 202 4.32 -8.81 8.19
C GLY A 202 5.46 -8.74 9.21
N ALA A 203 6.65 -8.29 8.76
CA ALA A 203 7.85 -8.15 9.59
C ALA A 203 7.72 -7.10 10.72
N MET A 204 6.74 -6.18 10.63
CA MET A 204 6.46 -5.23 11.71
C MET A 204 5.96 -5.94 12.97
N GLY A 205 5.23 -7.05 12.79
CA GLY A 205 4.60 -7.81 13.87
C GLY A 205 3.33 -7.15 14.38
N GLY A 206 2.70 -7.77 15.37
CA GLY A 206 1.48 -7.27 15.98
C GLY A 206 0.22 -8.03 15.55
N SER A 207 -0.90 -7.71 16.19
CA SER A 207 -2.16 -8.47 16.09
C SER A 207 -3.16 -7.87 15.09
N ARG A 208 -3.00 -6.61 14.70
CA ARG A 208 -3.91 -5.89 13.80
C ARG A 208 -3.17 -4.86 12.98
N SER A 209 -3.51 -4.77 11.70
CA SER A 209 -3.08 -3.66 10.87
C SER A 209 -4.16 -3.29 9.84
N GLU A 210 -4.20 -2.01 9.48
CA GLU A 210 -5.10 -1.47 8.46
C GLU A 210 -4.32 -0.52 7.55
N GLU A 211 -4.54 -0.66 6.24
CA GLU A 211 -4.00 0.24 5.24
C GLU A 211 -5.06 1.21 4.73
N PHE A 212 -4.64 2.43 4.49
CA PHE A 212 -5.42 3.44 3.77
C PHE A 212 -4.95 3.43 2.31
N LEU A 213 -5.79 2.94 1.41
CA LEU A 213 -5.49 2.83 -0.01
C LEU A 213 -6.26 3.87 -0.80
N HIS A 214 -5.56 4.67 -1.61
CA HIS A 214 -6.21 5.51 -2.62
C HIS A 214 -6.51 4.65 -3.86
N PRO A 215 -7.80 4.42 -4.22
CA PRO A 215 -8.17 3.65 -5.41
C PRO A 215 -7.58 4.28 -6.67
N SER A 216 -6.74 3.55 -7.37
CA SER A 216 -6.06 4.02 -8.57
C SER A 216 -5.59 2.85 -9.44
N PRO A 217 -5.79 2.89 -10.77
CA PRO A 217 -5.36 1.82 -11.68
C PRO A 217 -3.84 1.64 -11.72
N ILE A 218 -3.07 2.64 -11.31
CA ILE A 218 -1.62 2.57 -11.21
C ILE A 218 -1.13 2.09 -9.83
N GLY A 219 -2.05 1.81 -8.90
CA GLY A 219 -1.72 1.31 -7.56
C GLY A 219 -0.93 0.01 -7.61
N GLU A 220 -0.08 -0.21 -6.62
CA GLU A 220 0.75 -1.42 -6.53
C GLU A 220 0.03 -2.55 -5.80
N ASP A 221 -0.85 -2.21 -4.88
CA ASP A 221 -1.55 -3.16 -4.03
C ASP A 221 -2.91 -3.53 -4.63
N THR A 222 -3.23 -4.82 -4.57
CA THR A 222 -4.54 -5.32 -4.96
C THR A 222 -5.36 -5.52 -3.70
N PHE A 223 -6.52 -4.89 -3.64
CA PHE A 223 -7.47 -5.08 -2.56
C PHE A 223 -8.82 -5.52 -3.11
N VAL A 224 -9.63 -6.06 -2.23
CA VAL A 224 -11.00 -6.42 -2.53
C VAL A 224 -11.95 -5.53 -1.75
N ALA A 225 -13.10 -5.25 -2.36
CA ALA A 225 -14.21 -4.56 -1.72
C ALA A 225 -15.53 -5.23 -2.06
N SER A 226 -16.51 -5.15 -1.16
CA SER A 226 -17.87 -5.62 -1.41
C SER A 226 -18.87 -4.45 -1.36
N PRO A 227 -20.04 -4.58 -2.01
CA PRO A 227 -21.09 -3.58 -1.91
C PRO A 227 -21.58 -3.31 -0.48
N GLY A 228 -21.44 -4.27 0.43
CA GLY A 228 -21.86 -4.14 1.84
C GLY A 228 -20.78 -3.55 2.75
N GLY A 229 -19.62 -3.14 2.21
CA GLY A 229 -18.60 -2.37 2.94
C GLY A 229 -17.41 -3.19 3.46
N TYR A 230 -17.33 -4.50 3.20
CA TYR A 230 -16.10 -5.25 3.47
C TYR A 230 -14.98 -4.77 2.54
N ALA A 231 -13.78 -4.59 3.09
CA ALA A 231 -12.59 -4.30 2.31
C ALA A 231 -11.35 -4.91 2.99
N ALA A 232 -10.47 -5.52 2.20
CA ALA A 232 -9.23 -6.15 2.68
C ALA A 232 -8.19 -6.23 1.55
N ASN A 233 -6.90 -6.26 1.91
CA ASN A 233 -5.87 -6.68 0.96
C ASN A 233 -6.15 -8.13 0.52
N ALA A 234 -5.84 -8.45 -0.71
CA ALA A 234 -6.12 -9.79 -1.26
C ALA A 234 -5.52 -10.91 -0.40
N GLU A 235 -4.32 -10.68 0.14
CA GLU A 235 -3.64 -11.63 1.04
C GLU A 235 -4.30 -11.78 2.42
N ALA A 236 -5.06 -10.78 2.88
CA ALA A 236 -5.73 -10.79 4.18
C ALA A 236 -7.17 -11.32 4.14
N VAL A 237 -7.69 -11.65 2.96
CA VAL A 237 -9.05 -12.20 2.81
C VAL A 237 -9.11 -13.61 3.39
N THR A 238 -10.08 -13.88 4.25
CA THR A 238 -10.41 -15.25 4.66
C THR A 238 -11.48 -15.83 3.73
N THR A 239 -11.32 -17.09 3.34
CA THR A 239 -12.23 -17.77 2.42
C THR A 239 -13.41 -18.35 3.20
N PRO A 240 -14.67 -17.96 2.90
CA PRO A 240 -15.82 -18.64 3.49
C PRO A 240 -15.82 -20.12 3.10
N ALA A 241 -15.62 -21.00 4.08
CA ALA A 241 -15.72 -22.43 3.83
C ALA A 241 -17.18 -22.81 3.52
N PRO A 242 -17.46 -23.54 2.42
CA PRO A 242 -18.79 -24.06 2.17
C PRO A 242 -19.20 -25.05 3.25
N GLN A 243 -20.49 -25.31 3.36
CA GLN A 243 -20.98 -26.37 4.26
C GLN A 243 -20.55 -27.75 3.77
N ALA A 244 -20.33 -28.69 4.70
CA ALA A 244 -20.09 -30.08 4.39
C ALA A 244 -21.20 -30.64 3.48
N GLN A 245 -20.84 -31.48 2.52
CA GLN A 245 -21.75 -32.02 1.50
C GLN A 245 -22.10 -33.47 1.79
N ASP A 246 -23.30 -33.86 1.42
CA ASP A 246 -23.69 -35.30 1.45
C ASP A 246 -23.08 -36.02 0.24
N ALA A 247 -22.09 -36.85 0.49
CA ALA A 247 -21.43 -37.66 -0.53
C ALA A 247 -22.11 -39.04 -0.77
N SER A 248 -23.23 -39.32 -0.17
CA SER A 248 -23.90 -40.64 -0.28
C SER A 248 -24.27 -41.02 -1.73
N GLY A 249 -24.52 -40.01 -2.56
CA GLY A 249 -24.79 -40.19 -3.99
C GLY A 249 -23.55 -40.17 -4.89
N VAL A 250 -22.36 -39.90 -4.36
CA VAL A 250 -21.14 -39.87 -5.14
C VAL A 250 -20.59 -41.30 -5.35
N PRO A 251 -20.34 -41.72 -6.61
CA PRO A 251 -19.75 -43.03 -6.89
C PRO A 251 -18.42 -43.23 -6.16
N ALA A 252 -18.00 -44.48 -6.00
CA ALA A 252 -16.69 -44.82 -5.46
C ALA A 252 -15.58 -44.16 -6.31
N ALA A 253 -14.49 -43.79 -5.65
CA ALA A 253 -13.30 -43.27 -6.32
C ALA A 253 -12.78 -44.29 -7.34
N VAL A 254 -12.46 -43.86 -8.54
CA VAL A 254 -11.96 -44.71 -9.62
C VAL A 254 -10.77 -44.07 -10.32
N GLU A 255 -9.69 -44.86 -10.43
CA GLU A 255 -8.52 -44.46 -11.20
C GLU A 255 -8.74 -44.70 -12.69
N VAL A 256 -8.44 -43.71 -13.52
CA VAL A 256 -8.64 -43.78 -14.97
C VAL A 256 -7.38 -43.31 -15.73
N PRO A 257 -7.12 -43.90 -16.93
CA PRO A 257 -6.06 -43.41 -17.79
C PRO A 257 -6.45 -42.05 -18.43
N THR A 258 -5.52 -41.10 -18.37
CA THR A 258 -5.67 -39.75 -18.91
C THR A 258 -4.44 -39.35 -19.72
N PRO A 259 -4.17 -40.05 -20.83
CA PRO A 259 -3.01 -39.79 -21.66
C PRO A 259 -3.06 -38.38 -22.25
N ASP A 260 -1.89 -37.77 -22.39
CA ASP A 260 -1.71 -36.44 -23.02
C ASP A 260 -2.54 -35.30 -22.38
N ALA A 261 -2.83 -35.41 -21.09
CA ALA A 261 -3.57 -34.41 -20.32
C ALA A 261 -2.72 -33.83 -19.16
N PRO A 262 -1.64 -33.07 -19.45
CA PRO A 262 -0.73 -32.54 -18.42
C PRO A 262 -1.24 -31.27 -17.73
N THR A 263 -2.29 -30.62 -18.25
CA THR A 263 -2.87 -29.41 -17.66
C THR A 263 -4.32 -29.67 -17.19
N ILE A 264 -4.82 -28.81 -16.30
CA ILE A 264 -6.21 -28.92 -15.82
C ILE A 264 -7.20 -28.81 -16.98
N GLU A 265 -6.98 -27.89 -17.92
CA GLU A 265 -7.84 -27.70 -19.09
C GLU A 265 -7.86 -28.96 -19.97
N SER A 266 -6.67 -29.49 -20.33
CA SER A 266 -6.59 -30.71 -21.15
C SER A 266 -7.18 -31.95 -20.44
N LEU A 267 -7.06 -31.98 -19.10
CA LEU A 267 -7.72 -33.02 -18.29
C LEU A 267 -9.24 -32.90 -18.38
N VAL A 268 -9.78 -31.71 -18.20
CA VAL A 268 -11.24 -31.46 -18.27
C VAL A 268 -11.80 -31.79 -19.65
N ASP A 269 -11.09 -31.42 -20.72
CA ASP A 269 -11.49 -31.76 -22.10
C ASP A 269 -11.52 -33.27 -22.30
N LEU A 270 -10.49 -33.98 -21.88
CA LEU A 270 -10.43 -35.44 -21.96
C LEU A 270 -11.55 -36.10 -21.13
N LEU A 271 -11.83 -35.58 -19.92
CA LEU A 271 -12.90 -36.11 -19.08
C LEU A 271 -14.26 -35.95 -19.72
N ASN A 272 -14.54 -34.80 -20.32
CA ASN A 272 -15.79 -34.55 -21.03
C ASN A 272 -15.94 -35.45 -22.29
N GLU A 273 -14.83 -35.78 -22.94
CA GLU A 273 -14.83 -36.70 -24.10
C GLU A 273 -15.00 -38.16 -23.70
N ARG A 274 -14.22 -38.65 -22.71
CA ARG A 274 -14.09 -40.09 -22.40
C ARG A 274 -14.88 -40.56 -21.17
N TYR A 275 -15.09 -39.65 -20.22
CA TYR A 275 -15.74 -39.96 -18.93
C TYR A 275 -16.84 -38.94 -18.58
N PRO A 276 -17.79 -38.66 -19.51
CA PRO A 276 -18.78 -37.61 -19.30
C PRO A 276 -19.68 -37.92 -18.10
N ARG A 277 -20.02 -36.86 -17.35
CA ARG A 277 -21.04 -36.93 -16.29
C ARG A 277 -22.44 -36.89 -16.92
N GLN A 278 -23.43 -37.41 -16.19
CA GLN A 278 -24.82 -37.44 -16.65
C GLN A 278 -25.57 -36.13 -16.36
N ASP A 279 -25.17 -35.44 -15.33
CA ASP A 279 -25.84 -34.26 -14.78
C ASP A 279 -25.32 -32.93 -15.39
N ARG A 280 -24.02 -32.83 -15.62
CA ARG A 280 -23.37 -31.64 -16.21
C ARG A 280 -21.96 -31.98 -16.73
N PRO A 281 -21.39 -31.13 -17.58
CA PRO A 281 -19.97 -31.29 -17.96
C PRO A 281 -19.03 -31.13 -16.76
N TRP A 282 -17.85 -31.76 -16.85
CA TRP A 282 -16.73 -31.48 -15.98
C TRP A 282 -16.22 -30.06 -16.22
N THR A 283 -15.81 -29.38 -15.16
CA THR A 283 -15.19 -28.06 -15.17
C THR A 283 -13.87 -28.09 -14.43
N THR A 284 -13.05 -27.05 -14.57
CA THR A 284 -11.81 -26.91 -13.82
C THR A 284 -12.03 -26.90 -12.30
N ALA A 285 -13.17 -26.37 -11.86
CA ALA A 285 -13.58 -26.35 -10.44
C ALA A 285 -13.88 -27.74 -9.85
N ASP A 286 -14.06 -28.77 -10.69
CA ASP A 286 -14.23 -30.15 -10.23
C ASP A 286 -12.89 -30.85 -9.97
N THR A 287 -11.77 -30.21 -10.26
CA THR A 287 -10.43 -30.79 -10.08
C THR A 287 -9.74 -30.22 -8.85
N LEU A 288 -8.88 -31.01 -8.23
CA LEU A 288 -8.04 -30.63 -7.09
C LEU A 288 -6.58 -30.63 -7.53
N LYS A 289 -6.00 -29.45 -7.61
CA LYS A 289 -4.61 -29.22 -7.97
C LYS A 289 -3.74 -29.26 -6.73
N ASN A 290 -2.67 -30.07 -6.74
CA ASN A 290 -1.74 -30.21 -5.63
C ASN A 290 -0.40 -29.54 -6.01
N VAL A 291 -0.13 -28.39 -5.40
CA VAL A 291 1.07 -27.57 -5.65
C VAL A 291 2.09 -27.87 -4.57
N VAL A 292 3.33 -28.15 -4.99
CA VAL A 292 4.44 -28.47 -4.07
C VAL A 292 5.31 -27.24 -3.89
N VAL A 293 5.51 -26.84 -2.65
CA VAL A 293 6.36 -25.72 -2.24
C VAL A 293 7.37 -26.19 -1.20
N THR A 294 8.47 -25.46 -1.10
CA THR A 294 9.49 -25.65 -0.06
C THR A 294 9.42 -24.50 0.92
N LEU A 295 9.25 -24.82 2.20
CA LEU A 295 9.35 -23.89 3.30
C LEU A 295 10.79 -23.88 3.81
N THR A 296 11.33 -22.67 4.02
CA THR A 296 12.59 -22.46 4.73
C THR A 296 12.30 -21.76 6.05
N HIS A 297 12.48 -22.49 7.15
CA HIS A 297 12.24 -21.96 8.50
C HIS A 297 13.40 -21.07 8.95
N PRO A 298 13.19 -20.17 9.93
CA PRO A 298 14.24 -19.27 10.45
C PRO A 298 15.49 -19.97 10.99
N ASP A 299 15.35 -21.24 11.42
CA ASP A 299 16.45 -22.10 11.86
C ASP A 299 17.24 -22.76 10.71
N GLY A 300 16.86 -22.46 9.45
CA GLY A 300 17.45 -23.02 8.25
C GLY A 300 16.91 -24.42 7.87
N ARG A 301 15.96 -24.97 8.62
CA ARG A 301 15.29 -26.23 8.29
C ARG A 301 14.41 -26.05 7.05
N ARG A 302 14.58 -26.95 6.09
CA ARG A 302 13.73 -27.00 4.88
C ARG A 302 12.66 -28.09 5.04
N GLU A 303 11.45 -27.79 4.59
CA GLU A 303 10.28 -28.65 4.66
C GLU A 303 9.51 -28.60 3.34
N LEU A 304 9.13 -29.74 2.79
CA LEU A 304 8.15 -29.77 1.70
C LEU A 304 6.73 -29.64 2.25
N LEU A 305 5.96 -28.81 1.60
CA LEU A 305 4.53 -28.67 1.83
C LEU A 305 3.79 -28.86 0.50
N VAL A 306 2.71 -29.64 0.52
CA VAL A 306 1.77 -29.71 -0.60
C VAL A 306 0.50 -28.97 -0.25
N VAL A 307 0.09 -28.07 -1.15
CA VAL A 307 -1.12 -27.26 -1.02
C VAL A 307 -2.14 -27.70 -2.07
N GLY A 308 -3.27 -28.22 -1.60
CA GLY A 308 -4.41 -28.63 -2.44
C GLY A 308 -5.37 -27.45 -2.66
N VAL A 309 -5.53 -27.00 -3.90
CA VAL A 309 -6.47 -25.93 -4.26
C VAL A 309 -7.42 -26.39 -5.36
N PRO A 310 -8.67 -25.86 -5.45
CA PRO A 310 -9.55 -26.10 -6.60
C PRO A 310 -8.82 -25.79 -7.90
N GLY A 311 -8.97 -26.62 -8.93
CA GLY A 311 -8.18 -26.51 -10.16
C GLY A 311 -8.53 -25.31 -11.03
N ASP A 312 -9.62 -24.64 -10.73
CA ASP A 312 -9.93 -23.34 -11.34
C ASP A 312 -9.18 -22.18 -10.72
N ARG A 313 -8.36 -22.39 -9.67
CA ARG A 313 -7.60 -21.35 -8.96
C ARG A 313 -6.11 -21.63 -8.97
N ASP A 314 -5.31 -20.57 -8.92
CA ASP A 314 -3.88 -20.65 -8.69
C ASP A 314 -3.52 -20.39 -7.23
N VAL A 315 -2.35 -20.87 -6.83
CA VAL A 315 -1.76 -20.51 -5.53
C VAL A 315 -1.23 -19.09 -5.62
N ASP A 316 -1.75 -18.21 -4.76
CA ASP A 316 -1.19 -16.88 -4.55
C ASP A 316 -0.04 -16.98 -3.55
N MET A 317 1.18 -16.76 -4.03
CA MET A 317 2.39 -16.92 -3.21
C MET A 317 2.42 -15.93 -2.04
N LYS A 318 1.86 -14.73 -2.16
CA LYS A 318 1.79 -13.76 -1.05
C LYS A 318 0.84 -14.23 0.05
N ARG A 319 -0.32 -14.78 -0.32
CA ARG A 319 -1.25 -15.39 0.63
C ARG A 319 -0.61 -16.57 1.34
N LEU A 320 0.08 -17.42 0.58
CA LEU A 320 0.78 -18.57 1.14
C LEU A 320 1.91 -18.15 2.08
N GLU A 321 2.76 -17.19 1.69
CA GLU A 321 3.79 -16.59 2.57
C GLU A 321 3.20 -16.08 3.88
N ALA A 322 2.12 -15.33 3.80
CA ALA A 322 1.42 -14.82 4.98
C ALA A 322 0.91 -15.96 5.89
N ALA A 323 0.36 -17.02 5.30
CA ALA A 323 -0.21 -18.16 6.04
C ALA A 323 0.84 -19.08 6.70
N VAL A 324 2.08 -19.13 6.17
CA VAL A 324 3.17 -19.96 6.70
C VAL A 324 4.22 -19.20 7.48
N ALA A 325 4.06 -17.87 7.63
CA ALA A 325 5.00 -17.04 8.36
C ALA A 325 5.32 -17.62 9.76
N PRO A 326 6.58 -17.60 10.24
CA PRO A 326 7.73 -16.86 9.70
C PRO A 326 8.60 -17.66 8.70
N ALA A 327 8.12 -18.76 8.13
CA ALA A 327 8.86 -19.51 7.12
C ALA A 327 8.79 -18.79 5.77
N GLU A 328 9.90 -18.76 5.03
CA GLU A 328 9.94 -18.35 3.64
C GLU A 328 9.42 -19.48 2.75
N VAL A 329 8.77 -19.14 1.63
CA VAL A 329 8.21 -20.11 0.70
C VAL A 329 8.73 -19.91 -0.72
N ASP A 330 9.14 -21.02 -1.33
CA ASP A 330 9.56 -21.08 -2.73
C ASP A 330 8.85 -22.23 -3.44
N MET A 331 8.71 -22.15 -4.76
CA MET A 331 8.29 -23.30 -5.55
C MET A 331 9.32 -24.42 -5.44
N ALA A 332 8.88 -25.65 -5.21
CA ALA A 332 9.78 -26.79 -5.09
C ALA A 332 10.61 -27.01 -6.36
N SER A 333 11.91 -27.11 -6.19
CA SER A 333 12.89 -27.39 -7.25
C SER A 333 13.00 -28.88 -7.55
N ASP A 334 13.70 -29.25 -8.63
CA ASP A 334 13.92 -30.66 -8.99
C ASP A 334 14.60 -31.44 -7.88
N SER A 335 15.57 -30.84 -7.19
CA SER A 335 16.27 -31.47 -6.06
C SER A 335 15.38 -31.74 -4.86
N ASP A 336 14.30 -30.99 -4.70
CA ASP A 336 13.36 -31.19 -3.59
C ASP A 336 12.45 -32.42 -3.82
N PHE A 337 12.27 -32.83 -5.07
CA PHE A 337 11.52 -34.05 -5.41
C PHE A 337 12.35 -35.34 -5.34
N GLU A 338 13.68 -35.27 -5.43
CA GLU A 338 14.54 -36.48 -5.42
C GLU A 338 14.31 -37.42 -4.22
N PRO A 339 14.11 -36.92 -2.96
CA PRO A 339 13.80 -37.77 -1.82
C PRO A 339 12.38 -38.33 -1.84
N HIS A 340 11.51 -37.82 -2.71
CA HIS A 340 10.06 -38.08 -2.74
C HIS A 340 9.58 -38.65 -4.08
N PRO A 341 10.07 -39.83 -4.52
CA PRO A 341 9.68 -40.42 -5.80
C PRO A 341 8.19 -40.76 -5.92
N GLU A 342 7.45 -40.79 -4.80
CA GLU A 342 6.00 -40.90 -4.78
C GLU A 342 5.26 -39.65 -5.29
N LEU A 343 5.91 -38.49 -5.33
CA LEU A 343 5.34 -37.25 -5.87
C LEU A 343 5.56 -37.17 -7.39
N VAL A 344 4.69 -37.83 -8.15
CA VAL A 344 4.76 -37.82 -9.62
C VAL A 344 4.30 -36.46 -10.15
N ARG A 345 5.21 -35.65 -10.66
CA ARG A 345 4.91 -34.29 -11.16
C ARG A 345 3.80 -34.32 -12.21
N GLY A 346 2.86 -33.40 -12.08
CA GLY A 346 1.67 -33.31 -12.94
C GLY A 346 0.55 -34.30 -12.56
N TYR A 347 0.85 -35.30 -11.67
CA TYR A 347 -0.10 -36.33 -11.29
C TYR A 347 -0.15 -36.59 -9.76
N ILE A 348 0.24 -35.59 -8.96
CA ILE A 348 0.24 -35.71 -7.50
C ILE A 348 -1.20 -35.76 -6.97
N GLY A 349 -1.49 -36.77 -6.17
CA GLY A 349 -2.76 -36.94 -5.51
C GLY A 349 -2.64 -37.20 -4.01
N PRO A 350 -3.72 -37.05 -3.23
CA PRO A 350 -3.71 -37.15 -1.76
C PRO A 350 -3.23 -38.47 -1.18
N ALA A 351 -3.33 -39.60 -1.92
CA ALA A 351 -3.05 -40.94 -1.40
C ALA A 351 -1.63 -41.14 -0.83
N VAL A 352 -0.69 -40.29 -1.17
CA VAL A 352 0.71 -40.34 -0.70
C VAL A 352 1.07 -39.15 0.22
N LEU A 353 0.09 -38.30 0.56
CA LEU A 353 0.29 -37.06 1.27
C LEU A 353 -0.32 -37.12 2.70
N GLY A 354 0.30 -36.38 3.61
CA GLY A 354 -0.20 -36.12 4.94
C GLY A 354 -0.76 -37.34 5.65
N PRO A 355 -2.02 -37.29 6.14
CA PRO A 355 -2.66 -38.41 6.86
C PRO A 355 -2.85 -39.68 6.03
N ASN A 356 -2.87 -39.56 4.68
CA ASN A 356 -3.16 -40.70 3.80
C ASN A 356 -1.88 -41.44 3.37
N SER A 357 -0.70 -40.91 3.69
CA SER A 357 0.57 -41.48 3.27
C SER A 357 0.85 -42.80 4.00
N PRO A 358 1.19 -43.87 3.28
CA PRO A 358 1.60 -45.14 3.91
C PRO A 358 2.95 -45.03 4.65
N LYS A 359 3.68 -43.95 4.47
CA LYS A 359 4.96 -43.66 5.15
C LYS A 359 4.77 -42.89 6.46
N ARG A 360 3.55 -42.43 6.75
CA ARG A 360 3.27 -41.59 7.94
C ARG A 360 3.47 -42.43 9.22
N VAL A 361 4.24 -41.87 10.13
CA VAL A 361 4.43 -42.36 11.49
C VAL A 361 4.03 -41.26 12.47
N VAL A 362 3.25 -41.59 13.47
CA VAL A 362 2.85 -40.68 14.54
C VAL A 362 3.44 -41.19 15.84
N ASP A 363 4.19 -40.37 16.56
CA ASP A 363 4.80 -40.73 17.85
C ASP A 363 3.78 -40.67 19.00
N GLU A 364 4.20 -41.06 20.21
CA GLU A 364 3.34 -41.06 21.42
C GLU A 364 2.90 -39.64 21.82
N GLU A 365 3.61 -38.62 21.38
CA GLU A 365 3.32 -37.19 21.63
C GLU A 365 2.40 -36.59 20.56
N GLY A 366 2.06 -37.37 19.51
CA GLY A 366 1.17 -36.93 18.42
C GLY A 366 1.87 -36.27 17.24
N ASN A 367 3.22 -36.20 17.23
CA ASN A 367 3.97 -35.57 16.12
C ASN A 367 4.02 -36.55 14.93
N ALA A 368 3.67 -36.04 13.75
CA ALA A 368 3.71 -36.81 12.51
C ALA A 368 5.07 -36.65 11.81
N SER A 369 5.55 -37.76 11.25
CA SER A 369 6.78 -37.81 10.45
C SER A 369 6.64 -38.82 9.32
N GLY A 370 7.62 -38.84 8.39
CA GLY A 370 7.69 -39.81 7.29
C GLY A 370 6.73 -39.53 6.12
N SER A 371 5.89 -38.50 6.19
CA SER A 371 5.02 -38.03 5.09
C SER A 371 5.23 -36.56 4.79
N VAL A 372 5.00 -36.16 3.53
CA VAL A 372 4.95 -34.74 3.17
C VAL A 372 3.65 -34.16 3.70
N ARG A 373 3.74 -33.03 4.40
CA ARG A 373 2.60 -32.31 4.96
C ARG A 373 1.65 -31.86 3.86
N TYR A 374 0.34 -32.04 4.11
CA TYR A 374 -0.71 -31.74 3.13
C TYR A 374 -1.74 -30.79 3.72
N LEU A 375 -1.83 -29.60 3.17
CA LEU A 375 -2.82 -28.60 3.53
C LEU A 375 -3.75 -28.34 2.33
N VAL A 376 -5.01 -28.02 2.59
CA VAL A 376 -6.00 -27.79 1.54
C VAL A 376 -6.67 -26.42 1.69
N ASP A 377 -7.12 -25.86 0.58
CA ASP A 377 -7.95 -24.66 0.56
C ASP A 377 -9.23 -24.88 1.39
N PRO A 378 -9.73 -23.85 2.11
CA PRO A 378 -10.97 -23.95 2.91
C PRO A 378 -12.22 -24.39 2.12
N ARG A 379 -12.20 -24.35 0.79
CA ARG A 379 -13.29 -24.88 -0.06
C ARG A 379 -13.30 -26.40 -0.19
N VAL A 380 -12.21 -27.07 0.18
CA VAL A 380 -12.09 -28.53 0.17
C VAL A 380 -12.63 -29.06 1.50
N VAL A 381 -13.95 -29.13 1.62
CA VAL A 381 -14.65 -29.55 2.85
C VAL A 381 -15.13 -30.98 2.76
N GLU A 382 -15.49 -31.54 3.90
CA GLU A 382 -16.06 -32.91 4.00
C GLU A 382 -17.22 -33.10 3.01
N GLY A 383 -17.18 -34.23 2.30
CA GLY A 383 -18.18 -34.62 1.30
C GLY A 383 -17.96 -34.02 -0.10
N THR A 384 -17.05 -33.09 -0.29
CA THR A 384 -16.73 -32.59 -1.65
C THR A 384 -15.98 -33.63 -2.46
N ALA A 385 -16.40 -33.81 -3.72
CA ALA A 385 -15.83 -34.79 -4.64
C ALA A 385 -14.94 -34.14 -5.70
N TRP A 386 -13.75 -34.68 -5.92
CA TRP A 386 -12.71 -34.11 -6.73
C TRP A 386 -12.16 -35.08 -7.78
N VAL A 387 -11.59 -34.51 -8.84
CA VAL A 387 -10.67 -35.19 -9.76
C VAL A 387 -9.25 -34.72 -9.45
N THR A 388 -8.32 -35.65 -9.24
CA THR A 388 -6.93 -35.31 -8.90
C THR A 388 -5.95 -36.36 -9.42
N GLY A 389 -4.66 -36.12 -9.32
CA GLY A 389 -3.64 -37.07 -9.73
C GLY A 389 -3.71 -38.43 -8.99
N ALA A 390 -3.33 -39.49 -9.68
CA ALA A 390 -3.27 -40.86 -9.12
C ALA A 390 -1.87 -41.25 -8.62
N ASN A 391 -0.92 -40.30 -8.53
CA ASN A 391 0.50 -40.53 -8.22
C ASN A 391 1.18 -41.52 -9.22
N ALA A 392 0.67 -41.53 -10.44
CA ALA A 392 1.21 -42.28 -11.56
C ALA A 392 1.07 -41.47 -12.85
N GLU A 393 2.05 -41.57 -13.73
CA GLU A 393 2.04 -40.85 -15.01
C GLU A 393 0.80 -41.17 -15.82
N GLN A 394 0.18 -40.13 -16.39
CA GLN A 394 -1.00 -40.23 -17.26
C GLN A 394 -2.22 -40.92 -16.62
N ARG A 395 -2.37 -40.74 -15.30
CA ARG A 395 -3.49 -41.29 -14.54
C ARG A 395 -4.07 -40.28 -13.54
N HIS A 396 -5.39 -40.27 -13.45
CA HIS A 396 -6.12 -39.47 -12.45
C HIS A 396 -7.16 -40.33 -11.73
N VAL A 397 -7.59 -39.86 -10.56
CA VAL A 397 -8.69 -40.45 -9.77
C VAL A 397 -9.91 -39.55 -9.90
N LEU A 398 -11.03 -40.13 -10.29
CA LEU A 398 -12.36 -39.50 -10.33
C LEU A 398 -13.12 -39.79 -9.05
N ASN A 399 -14.03 -38.86 -8.66
CA ASN A 399 -14.94 -39.00 -7.52
C ASN A 399 -14.22 -39.21 -6.17
N LEU A 400 -13.02 -38.65 -6.01
CA LEU A 400 -12.29 -38.75 -4.74
C LEU A 400 -12.90 -37.76 -3.74
N VAL A 401 -13.49 -38.28 -2.65
CA VAL A 401 -14.29 -37.51 -1.70
C VAL A 401 -13.48 -37.18 -0.45
N MET A 402 -13.42 -35.90 -0.09
CA MET A 402 -12.84 -35.44 1.18
C MET A 402 -13.62 -36.00 2.37
N GLY A 403 -12.93 -36.52 3.37
CA GLY A 403 -13.52 -37.20 4.55
C GLY A 403 -13.86 -38.67 4.35
N ARG A 404 -14.19 -39.12 3.10
CA ARG A 404 -14.44 -40.52 2.77
C ARG A 404 -13.19 -41.24 2.25
N ASP A 405 -12.51 -40.62 1.26
CA ASP A 405 -11.41 -41.26 0.51
C ASP A 405 -10.05 -40.67 0.84
N PHE A 406 -10.01 -39.42 1.31
CA PHE A 406 -8.80 -38.76 1.77
C PHE A 406 -9.11 -37.71 2.84
N THR A 407 -8.05 -37.32 3.56
CA THR A 407 -8.07 -36.20 4.53
C THR A 407 -6.84 -35.34 4.33
N ALA A 408 -6.77 -34.16 4.96
CA ALA A 408 -5.61 -33.28 5.00
C ALA A 408 -5.11 -33.09 6.44
N ASP A 409 -3.90 -32.60 6.62
CA ASP A 409 -3.39 -32.26 7.95
C ASP A 409 -4.10 -31.03 8.52
N ASP A 410 -4.43 -30.05 7.67
CA ASP A 410 -5.18 -28.83 8.02
C ASP A 410 -5.63 -28.08 6.76
N THR A 411 -6.25 -26.92 6.95
CA THR A 411 -6.61 -25.98 5.89
C THR A 411 -5.60 -24.82 5.81
N ILE A 412 -5.51 -24.18 4.65
CA ILE A 412 -4.62 -23.02 4.42
C ILE A 412 -5.22 -22.02 3.44
N GLU A 413 -5.11 -20.75 3.76
CA GLU A 413 -5.49 -19.63 2.88
C GLU A 413 -4.36 -19.36 1.86
N ALA A 414 -4.40 -20.07 0.74
CA ALA A 414 -3.36 -20.00 -0.29
C ALA A 414 -3.89 -19.79 -1.71
N ALA A 415 -5.16 -20.09 -1.97
CA ALA A 415 -5.74 -19.87 -3.29
C ALA A 415 -5.97 -18.37 -3.58
N GLU A 416 -5.79 -17.98 -4.82
CA GLU A 416 -6.09 -16.60 -5.27
C GLU A 416 -7.55 -16.22 -4.99
N VAL A 417 -7.76 -14.95 -4.63
CA VAL A 417 -9.10 -14.35 -4.53
C VAL A 417 -9.50 -13.83 -5.92
N ARG A 418 -10.74 -14.07 -6.31
CA ARG A 418 -11.26 -13.70 -7.62
C ARG A 418 -12.45 -12.77 -7.55
N GLU A 419 -12.67 -12.07 -8.64
CA GLU A 419 -13.86 -11.30 -8.88
C GLU A 419 -15.12 -12.15 -8.69
N GLY A 420 -16.06 -11.69 -7.85
CA GLY A 420 -17.29 -12.39 -7.54
C GLY A 420 -17.22 -13.41 -6.40
N ASP A 421 -16.05 -13.67 -5.79
CA ASP A 421 -15.95 -14.45 -4.56
C ASP A 421 -16.80 -13.80 -3.45
N LEU A 422 -17.31 -14.61 -2.53
CA LEU A 422 -18.12 -14.07 -1.44
C LEU A 422 -17.25 -13.45 -0.35
N ALA A 423 -17.66 -12.27 0.13
CA ALA A 423 -17.03 -11.65 1.28
C ALA A 423 -17.20 -12.50 2.55
N PRO A 424 -16.17 -12.59 3.43
CA PRO A 424 -16.22 -13.40 4.66
C PRO A 424 -17.36 -13.05 5.61
N ASP A 425 -17.75 -11.78 5.64
CA ASP A 425 -18.81 -11.25 6.50
C ASP A 425 -20.21 -11.35 5.88
N GLY A 426 -20.33 -11.93 4.67
CA GLY A 426 -21.60 -12.05 3.96
C GLY A 426 -22.09 -10.76 3.30
N SER A 427 -21.29 -9.71 3.22
CA SER A 427 -21.66 -8.39 2.69
C SER A 427 -21.80 -8.35 1.16
N GLY A 428 -21.61 -9.47 0.47
CA GLY A 428 -21.84 -9.61 -0.97
C GLY A 428 -20.60 -10.09 -1.75
N PRO A 429 -20.66 -10.04 -3.09
CA PRO A 429 -19.55 -10.44 -3.93
C PRO A 429 -18.39 -9.44 -3.83
N LEU A 430 -17.17 -9.97 -3.88
CA LEU A 430 -15.93 -9.20 -3.89
C LEU A 430 -15.64 -8.67 -5.30
N HIS A 431 -15.16 -7.44 -5.36
CA HIS A 431 -14.59 -6.79 -6.54
C HIS A 431 -13.12 -6.52 -6.29
N LEU A 432 -12.27 -6.81 -7.29
CA LEU A 432 -10.84 -6.53 -7.20
C LEU A 432 -10.55 -5.12 -7.71
N GLU A 433 -9.85 -4.35 -6.89
CA GLU A 433 -9.39 -3.01 -7.23
C GLU A 433 -7.90 -2.88 -6.95
N ARG A 434 -7.27 -1.84 -7.53
CA ARG A 434 -5.89 -1.48 -7.23
C ARG A 434 -5.84 -0.17 -6.46
N GLY A 435 -4.89 -0.08 -5.53
CA GLY A 435 -4.71 1.08 -4.68
C GLY A 435 -3.26 1.50 -4.49
N ILE A 436 -3.08 2.78 -4.21
CA ILE A 436 -1.83 3.35 -3.75
C ILE A 436 -1.92 3.43 -2.22
N GLU A 437 -1.06 2.73 -1.51
CA GLU A 437 -0.95 2.79 -0.05
C GLU A 437 -0.49 4.19 0.36
N ILE A 438 -1.36 4.96 1.00
CA ILE A 438 -1.09 6.34 1.45
C ILE A 438 -0.83 6.42 2.95
N GLY A 439 -1.29 5.44 3.71
CA GLY A 439 -1.07 5.33 5.15
C GLY A 439 -1.26 3.90 5.64
N HIS A 440 -0.61 3.56 6.75
CA HIS A 440 -0.68 2.26 7.37
C HIS A 440 -0.62 2.41 8.90
N ILE A 441 -1.47 1.69 9.62
CA ILE A 441 -1.55 1.72 11.07
C ILE A 441 -1.45 0.31 11.64
N PHE A 442 -0.69 0.15 12.74
CA PHE A 442 -0.36 -1.15 13.34
C PHE A 442 -0.58 -1.16 14.84
N GLN A 443 -1.11 -2.25 15.37
CA GLN A 443 -0.98 -2.62 16.78
C GLN A 443 0.24 -3.53 16.93
N LEU A 444 1.41 -2.96 17.28
CA LEU A 444 2.66 -3.71 17.41
C LEU A 444 2.69 -4.61 18.65
N GLY A 445 1.92 -4.28 19.69
CA GLY A 445 1.97 -4.95 20.97
C GLY A 445 3.28 -4.67 21.72
N ARG A 446 3.91 -5.70 22.25
CA ARG A 446 5.08 -5.59 23.15
C ARG A 446 6.42 -5.93 22.51
N LYS A 447 6.45 -6.34 21.25
CA LYS A 447 7.66 -6.82 20.53
C LYS A 447 8.88 -5.92 20.76
N TYR A 448 8.76 -4.64 20.51
CA TYR A 448 9.87 -3.68 20.62
C TYR A 448 10.17 -3.31 22.09
N ALA A 449 9.14 -3.13 22.89
CA ALA A 449 9.28 -2.83 24.32
C ALA A 449 9.98 -3.97 25.07
N GLU A 450 9.66 -5.22 24.78
CA GLU A 450 10.32 -6.40 25.34
C GLU A 450 11.78 -6.49 24.90
N ALA A 451 12.04 -6.40 23.59
CA ALA A 451 13.38 -6.52 23.03
C ALA A 451 14.34 -5.42 23.53
N LEU A 452 13.84 -4.21 23.76
CA LEU A 452 14.63 -3.06 24.19
C LEU A 452 14.51 -2.75 25.70
N GLY A 453 13.64 -3.47 26.41
CA GLY A 453 13.44 -3.36 27.84
C GLY A 453 12.73 -2.08 28.28
N LEU A 454 11.72 -1.63 27.52
CA LEU A 454 10.85 -0.52 27.92
C LEU A 454 9.77 -1.01 28.88
N THR A 455 9.90 -0.61 30.13
CA THR A 455 8.95 -0.93 31.20
C THR A 455 8.66 0.28 32.07
N VAL A 456 7.46 0.32 32.64
CA VAL A 456 7.04 1.33 33.62
C VAL A 456 6.51 0.64 34.87
N LEU A 457 6.41 1.37 35.98
CA LEU A 457 5.72 0.88 37.18
C LEU A 457 4.22 1.14 37.06
N ASP A 458 3.41 0.12 37.35
CA ASP A 458 1.95 0.25 37.45
C ASP A 458 1.52 0.95 38.77
N GLU A 459 0.23 1.09 39.01
CA GLU A 459 -0.34 1.72 40.18
C GLU A 459 0.03 1.01 41.51
N ASN A 460 0.40 -0.26 41.43
CA ASN A 460 0.80 -1.10 42.55
C ASN A 460 2.33 -1.18 42.73
N GLY A 461 3.09 -0.44 41.88
CA GLY A 461 4.54 -0.47 41.88
C GLY A 461 5.15 -1.72 41.24
N LYS A 462 4.36 -2.49 40.47
CA LYS A 462 4.82 -3.65 39.72
C LYS A 462 5.30 -3.22 38.33
N THR A 463 6.39 -3.81 37.88
CA THR A 463 6.93 -3.58 36.54
C THR A 463 5.97 -4.12 35.47
N GLN A 464 5.63 -3.27 34.52
CA GLN A 464 4.76 -3.57 33.38
C GLN A 464 5.48 -3.25 32.06
N VAL A 465 5.46 -4.18 31.11
CA VAL A 465 5.97 -3.93 29.75
C VAL A 465 4.97 -3.05 29.00
N VAL A 466 5.47 -1.97 28.39
CA VAL A 466 4.65 -1.03 27.61
C VAL A 466 4.18 -1.69 26.32
N THR A 467 2.96 -1.43 25.89
CA THR A 467 2.45 -1.84 24.59
C THR A 467 2.46 -0.67 23.61
N MET A 468 2.66 -0.95 22.33
CA MET A 468 2.97 0.06 21.32
C MET A 468 2.09 -0.08 20.06
N GLY A 469 1.77 1.07 19.47
CA GLY A 469 1.27 1.18 18.10
C GLY A 469 2.27 1.91 17.20
N SER A 470 2.18 1.71 15.89
CA SER A 470 2.97 2.41 14.86
C SER A 470 2.05 2.86 13.74
N TYR A 471 2.22 4.11 13.29
CA TYR A 471 1.28 4.78 12.40
C TYR A 471 2.02 5.63 11.37
N GLY A 472 2.04 5.19 10.09
CA GLY A 472 2.81 5.80 9.02
C GLY A 472 1.94 6.44 7.92
N ILE A 473 2.30 7.67 7.49
CA ILE A 473 1.79 8.30 6.27
C ILE A 473 2.97 8.60 5.35
N GLY A 474 2.94 8.07 4.13
CA GLY A 474 3.94 8.39 3.11
C GLY A 474 3.65 9.77 2.50
N VAL A 475 4.14 10.87 3.09
CA VAL A 475 3.82 12.24 2.69
C VAL A 475 4.14 12.51 1.22
N THR A 476 5.31 12.06 0.75
CA THR A 476 5.70 12.18 -0.67
C THR A 476 4.82 11.33 -1.58
N ARG A 477 4.39 10.15 -1.12
CA ARG A 477 3.47 9.27 -1.86
C ARG A 477 2.07 9.87 -1.92
N VAL A 478 1.60 10.50 -0.85
CA VAL A 478 0.34 11.30 -0.82
C VAL A 478 0.38 12.41 -1.87
N MET A 479 1.48 13.14 -1.99
CA MET A 479 1.62 14.16 -3.03
C MET A 479 1.52 13.56 -4.44
N ALA A 480 2.12 12.39 -4.67
CA ALA A 480 2.01 11.70 -5.95
C ALA A 480 0.57 11.23 -6.23
N ALA A 481 -0.11 10.67 -5.24
CA ALA A 481 -1.51 10.24 -5.35
C ALA A 481 -2.44 11.44 -5.66
N LEU A 482 -2.22 12.57 -5.00
CA LEU A 482 -2.96 13.81 -5.28
C LEU A 482 -2.68 14.34 -6.69
N ALA A 483 -1.42 14.29 -7.16
CA ALA A 483 -1.06 14.68 -8.52
C ALA A 483 -1.69 13.75 -9.57
N GLU A 484 -1.76 12.45 -9.29
CA GLU A 484 -2.38 11.46 -10.19
C GLU A 484 -3.91 11.63 -10.24
N ALA A 485 -4.54 11.89 -9.10
CA ALA A 485 -5.99 12.08 -9.00
C ALA A 485 -6.45 13.43 -9.57
N ASN A 486 -5.59 14.44 -9.57
CA ASN A 486 -5.92 15.82 -9.94
C ASN A 486 -5.07 16.28 -11.13
N CYS A 487 -5.23 15.64 -12.28
CA CYS A 487 -4.59 16.04 -13.53
C CYS A 487 -5.51 15.81 -14.73
N ASP A 488 -5.19 16.48 -15.82
CA ASP A 488 -5.81 16.30 -17.14
C ASP A 488 -4.74 16.33 -18.24
N ASP A 489 -5.17 16.32 -19.50
CA ASP A 489 -4.28 16.37 -20.67
C ASP A 489 -3.41 17.63 -20.75
N LYS A 490 -3.78 18.70 -20.02
CA LYS A 490 -3.06 19.97 -20.01
C LYS A 490 -2.03 20.04 -18.90
N GLY A 491 -2.26 19.38 -17.77
CA GLY A 491 -1.35 19.41 -16.61
C GLY A 491 -2.02 19.10 -15.28
N LEU A 492 -1.40 19.60 -14.20
CA LEU A 492 -1.90 19.44 -12.83
C LEU A 492 -3.10 20.35 -12.54
N SER A 493 -3.88 19.99 -11.53
CA SER A 493 -5.01 20.78 -11.02
C SER A 493 -5.09 20.63 -9.50
N TRP A 494 -4.24 21.35 -8.79
CA TRP A 494 -4.14 21.18 -7.34
C TRP A 494 -5.37 21.66 -6.59
N PRO A 495 -5.81 20.92 -5.56
CA PRO A 495 -6.73 21.43 -4.56
C PRO A 495 -6.14 22.67 -3.87
N ALA A 496 -7.00 23.65 -3.53
CA ALA A 496 -6.55 24.94 -2.98
C ALA A 496 -5.71 24.78 -1.69
N GLN A 497 -6.00 23.76 -0.88
CA GLN A 497 -5.33 23.51 0.41
C GLN A 497 -3.82 23.25 0.27
N ILE A 498 -3.40 22.67 -0.87
CA ILE A 498 -2.01 22.23 -1.08
C ILE A 498 -1.33 22.86 -2.29
N ALA A 499 -2.06 23.67 -3.07
CA ALA A 499 -1.51 24.36 -4.23
C ALA A 499 -0.28 25.21 -3.85
N PRO A 500 0.80 25.23 -4.67
CA PRO A 500 2.01 25.99 -4.34
C PRO A 500 1.79 27.49 -4.29
N PHE A 501 0.78 27.97 -5.01
CA PHE A 501 0.24 29.33 -5.00
C PHE A 501 -1.28 29.26 -5.12
N ASP A 502 -1.97 30.28 -4.59
CA ASP A 502 -3.42 30.36 -4.64
C ASP A 502 -3.88 30.96 -5.97
N VAL A 503 -3.13 31.96 -6.47
CA VAL A 503 -3.42 32.66 -7.72
C VAL A 503 -2.17 32.76 -8.61
N HIS A 504 -2.35 32.48 -9.91
CA HIS A 504 -1.34 32.72 -10.94
C HIS A 504 -1.80 33.86 -11.87
N ILE A 505 -1.18 35.01 -11.79
CA ILE A 505 -1.49 36.17 -12.64
C ILE A 505 -0.73 36.08 -13.95
N LEU A 506 -1.43 36.20 -15.05
CA LEU A 506 -0.89 36.12 -16.42
C LEU A 506 -0.95 37.47 -17.10
N ALA A 507 0.16 38.20 -17.18
CA ALA A 507 0.27 39.42 -17.96
C ALA A 507 0.44 39.08 -19.46
N THR A 508 -0.61 39.20 -20.27
CA THR A 508 -0.66 38.68 -21.64
C THR A 508 -0.60 39.73 -22.74
N GLY A 509 -0.31 40.98 -22.39
CA GLY A 509 -0.17 42.11 -23.33
C GLY A 509 1.28 42.48 -23.64
N LYS A 510 1.44 43.53 -24.45
CA LYS A 510 2.75 44.15 -24.77
C LYS A 510 2.97 45.52 -24.10
N GLY A 511 1.89 46.17 -23.67
CA GLY A 511 1.94 47.49 -23.03
C GLY A 511 2.41 47.42 -21.60
N ASP A 512 3.09 48.44 -21.11
CA ASP A 512 3.56 48.52 -19.73
C ASP A 512 2.40 48.49 -18.73
N GLU A 513 1.27 49.11 -19.06
CA GLU A 513 0.03 49.12 -18.27
C GLU A 513 -0.43 47.72 -17.86
N VAL A 514 -0.34 46.72 -18.78
CA VAL A 514 -0.72 45.33 -18.48
C VAL A 514 0.16 44.72 -17.38
N PHE A 515 1.46 45.00 -17.42
CA PHE A 515 2.40 44.47 -16.42
C PHE A 515 2.31 45.23 -15.10
N GLU A 516 2.07 46.54 -15.12
CA GLU A 516 1.86 47.37 -13.95
C GLU A 516 0.56 46.98 -13.24
N THR A 517 -0.53 46.78 -13.98
CA THR A 517 -1.81 46.31 -13.42
C THR A 517 -1.66 44.90 -12.84
N ALA A 518 -1.00 43.97 -13.55
CA ALA A 518 -0.76 42.60 -13.05
C ALA A 518 0.06 42.63 -11.74
N GLN A 519 1.08 43.47 -11.66
CA GLN A 519 1.89 43.61 -10.45
C GLN A 519 1.08 44.23 -9.31
N SER A 520 0.29 45.29 -9.57
CA SER A 520 -0.58 45.93 -8.58
C SER A 520 -1.65 44.99 -8.02
N LEU A 521 -2.30 44.21 -8.90
CA LEU A 521 -3.25 43.18 -8.46
C LEU A 521 -2.58 42.07 -7.63
N GLY A 522 -1.34 41.71 -8.00
CA GLY A 522 -0.53 40.77 -7.21
C GLY A 522 -0.26 41.26 -5.79
N GLU A 523 0.13 42.52 -5.65
CA GLU A 523 0.38 43.19 -4.37
C GLU A 523 -0.89 43.27 -3.51
N GLN A 524 -2.03 43.59 -4.13
CA GLN A 524 -3.34 43.61 -3.43
C GLN A 524 -3.76 42.24 -2.95
N LEU A 525 -3.61 41.17 -3.76
CA LEU A 525 -3.91 39.79 -3.38
C LEU A 525 -2.96 39.30 -2.28
N ASP A 526 -1.67 39.65 -2.35
CA ASP A 526 -0.68 39.33 -1.31
C ASP A 526 -1.04 40.01 0.02
N ALA A 527 -1.39 41.28 -0.03
CA ALA A 527 -1.86 42.06 1.13
C ALA A 527 -3.18 41.46 1.71
N ALA A 528 -3.98 40.82 0.87
CA ALA A 528 -5.20 40.10 1.26
C ALA A 528 -4.93 38.70 1.81
N GLY A 529 -3.67 38.27 1.90
CA GLY A 529 -3.25 37.00 2.51
C GLY A 529 -3.16 35.81 1.56
N LEU A 530 -3.26 36.01 0.23
CA LEU A 530 -3.10 34.95 -0.75
C LEU A 530 -1.64 34.82 -1.23
N ASP A 531 -1.24 33.59 -1.55
CA ASP A 531 0.03 33.30 -2.21
C ASP A 531 -0.10 33.52 -3.73
N VAL A 532 0.70 34.44 -4.31
CA VAL A 532 0.53 34.88 -5.69
C VAL A 532 1.80 34.64 -6.51
N LEU A 533 1.63 34.07 -7.70
CA LEU A 533 2.65 33.95 -8.72
C LEU A 533 2.28 34.88 -9.89
N VAL A 534 3.13 35.83 -10.26
CA VAL A 534 2.91 36.75 -11.39
C VAL A 534 3.80 36.33 -12.56
N ASP A 535 3.21 36.01 -13.71
CA ASP A 535 3.96 35.83 -14.96
C ASP A 535 4.21 37.16 -15.64
N ASP A 536 5.29 37.80 -15.21
CA ASP A 536 5.79 39.09 -15.67
C ASP A 536 6.78 38.99 -16.86
N ARG A 537 6.93 37.79 -17.47
CA ARG A 537 7.90 37.55 -18.56
C ARG A 537 7.48 38.26 -19.85
N ARG A 538 8.12 39.41 -20.18
CA ARG A 538 7.75 40.28 -21.32
C ARG A 538 8.01 39.65 -22.69
N LYS A 539 9.00 38.76 -22.81
CA LYS A 539 9.41 38.14 -24.08
C LYS A 539 8.78 36.77 -24.36
N VAL A 540 7.80 36.37 -23.55
CA VAL A 540 7.11 35.10 -23.66
C VAL A 540 5.70 35.30 -24.20
N SER A 541 5.28 34.51 -25.19
CA SER A 541 3.95 34.63 -25.77
C SER A 541 2.84 34.23 -24.79
N ALA A 542 1.65 34.81 -24.94
CA ALA A 542 0.48 34.49 -24.14
C ALA A 542 0.18 32.95 -24.14
N GLY A 543 0.28 32.30 -25.31
CA GLY A 543 0.06 30.88 -25.42
C GLY A 543 1.02 30.00 -24.57
N VAL A 544 2.27 30.43 -24.38
CA VAL A 544 3.23 29.77 -23.50
C VAL A 544 2.84 29.99 -22.03
N LYS A 545 2.44 31.21 -21.66
CA LYS A 545 2.00 31.56 -20.31
C LYS A 545 0.78 30.75 -19.88
N PHE A 546 -0.21 30.58 -20.77
CA PHE A 546 -1.38 29.73 -20.51
C PHE A 546 -0.99 28.26 -20.34
N LYS A 547 -0.11 27.74 -21.19
CA LYS A 547 0.38 26.35 -21.06
C LYS A 547 1.15 26.13 -19.76
N ASP A 548 1.97 27.10 -19.33
CA ASP A 548 2.68 27.01 -18.06
C ASP A 548 1.71 27.06 -16.86
N TYR A 549 0.68 27.93 -16.91
CA TYR A 549 -0.39 27.97 -15.91
C TYR A 549 -1.12 26.62 -15.77
N GLU A 550 -1.60 26.10 -16.91
CA GLU A 550 -2.31 24.83 -16.97
C GLU A 550 -1.42 23.66 -16.48
N LEU A 551 -0.13 23.65 -16.87
CA LEU A 551 0.82 22.61 -16.47
C LEU A 551 1.14 22.64 -14.98
N VAL A 552 1.37 23.85 -14.43
CA VAL A 552 1.68 24.05 -12.99
C VAL A 552 0.48 23.72 -12.11
N GLY A 553 -0.74 24.02 -12.56
CA GLY A 553 -1.96 23.61 -11.89
C GLY A 553 -2.39 24.46 -10.71
N VAL A 554 -2.05 25.75 -10.68
CA VAL A 554 -2.55 26.69 -9.67
C VAL A 554 -4.09 26.83 -9.81
N PRO A 555 -4.87 26.78 -8.72
CA PRO A 555 -6.33 26.73 -8.77
C PRO A 555 -6.97 27.88 -9.53
N PHE A 556 -6.47 29.10 -9.31
CA PHE A 556 -7.03 30.30 -9.94
C PHE A 556 -6.00 31.01 -10.83
N GLY A 557 -6.39 31.27 -12.08
CA GLY A 557 -5.65 32.12 -13.01
C GLY A 557 -6.30 33.50 -13.08
N LEU A 558 -5.52 34.58 -13.04
CA LEU A 558 -5.99 35.93 -13.27
C LEU A 558 -5.30 36.47 -14.52
N VAL A 559 -6.04 36.65 -15.60
CA VAL A 559 -5.50 37.11 -16.88
C VAL A 559 -5.66 38.64 -17.02
N VAL A 560 -4.55 39.34 -17.09
CA VAL A 560 -4.49 40.77 -17.42
C VAL A 560 -4.03 40.87 -18.87
N GLY A 561 -4.94 41.23 -19.77
CA GLY A 561 -4.71 41.16 -21.20
C GLY A 561 -5.50 42.18 -22.01
N ARG A 562 -6.13 41.76 -23.10
CA ARG A 562 -6.84 42.62 -24.03
C ARG A 562 -8.04 43.34 -23.41
N SER A 563 -8.78 42.65 -22.54
CA SER A 563 -9.94 43.20 -21.82
C SER A 563 -9.59 44.37 -20.88
N LEU A 564 -8.29 44.56 -20.58
CA LEU A 564 -7.86 45.70 -19.75
C LEU A 564 -8.21 47.03 -20.41
N ALA A 565 -8.23 47.13 -21.74
CA ALA A 565 -8.65 48.33 -22.47
C ALA A 565 -10.10 48.73 -22.17
N ASP A 566 -10.94 47.76 -21.75
CA ASP A 566 -12.33 47.95 -21.34
C ASP A 566 -12.46 48.04 -19.81
N GLY A 567 -11.33 48.07 -19.07
CA GLY A 567 -11.29 48.08 -17.60
C GLY A 567 -11.59 46.69 -16.98
N GLU A 568 -11.44 45.61 -17.73
CA GLU A 568 -11.79 44.26 -17.30
C GLU A 568 -10.59 43.30 -17.24
N VAL A 569 -10.71 42.27 -16.42
CA VAL A 569 -9.80 41.12 -16.30
C VAL A 569 -10.58 39.80 -16.36
N GLU A 570 -9.86 38.72 -16.58
CA GLU A 570 -10.45 37.37 -16.71
C GLU A 570 -9.95 36.46 -15.61
N ILE A 571 -10.84 35.89 -14.77
CA ILE A 571 -10.54 34.86 -13.80
C ILE A 571 -10.78 33.50 -14.46
N ARG A 572 -9.85 32.57 -14.30
CA ARG A 572 -9.94 31.18 -14.73
C ARG A 572 -9.88 30.24 -13.55
N VAL A 573 -10.81 29.29 -13.50
CA VAL A 573 -10.81 28.20 -12.53
C VAL A 573 -10.16 26.97 -13.17
N ARG A 574 -9.02 26.54 -12.64
CA ARG A 574 -8.24 25.46 -13.27
C ARG A 574 -8.99 24.12 -13.33
N ALA A 575 -9.71 23.79 -12.27
CA ALA A 575 -10.41 22.49 -12.14
C ALA A 575 -11.58 22.35 -13.12
N THR A 576 -12.34 23.41 -13.37
CA THR A 576 -13.54 23.38 -14.22
C THR A 576 -13.31 23.93 -15.61
N GLY A 577 -12.24 24.70 -15.81
CA GLY A 577 -11.98 25.48 -17.02
C GLY A 577 -12.89 26.69 -17.18
N GLU A 578 -13.70 27.03 -16.17
CA GLU A 578 -14.58 28.19 -16.17
C GLU A 578 -13.77 29.48 -16.32
N THR A 579 -14.33 30.41 -17.07
CA THR A 579 -13.75 31.74 -17.30
C THR A 579 -14.78 32.80 -16.98
N ILE A 580 -14.41 33.76 -16.14
CA ILE A 580 -15.28 34.85 -15.68
C ILE A 580 -14.61 36.19 -16.01
N VAL A 581 -15.25 37.02 -16.80
CA VAL A 581 -14.80 38.37 -17.09
C VAL A 581 -15.46 39.34 -16.13
N MET A 582 -14.69 40.27 -15.58
CA MET A 582 -15.19 41.25 -14.59
C MET A 582 -14.33 42.50 -14.53
N PRO A 583 -14.86 43.59 -13.94
CA PRO A 583 -14.09 44.80 -13.67
C PRO A 583 -12.82 44.52 -12.84
N VAL A 584 -11.72 45.24 -13.13
CA VAL A 584 -10.42 45.09 -12.44
C VAL A 584 -10.59 45.26 -10.93
N GLU A 585 -11.39 46.25 -10.49
CA GLU A 585 -11.63 46.56 -9.08
C GLU A 585 -12.34 45.47 -8.27
N GLU A 586 -13.08 44.56 -8.93
CA GLU A 586 -13.83 43.47 -8.28
C GLU A 586 -12.98 42.18 -8.16
N ALA A 587 -11.93 42.04 -8.95
CA ALA A 587 -11.17 40.78 -9.10
C ALA A 587 -10.55 40.29 -7.79
N VAL A 588 -10.00 41.18 -6.96
CA VAL A 588 -9.37 40.82 -5.68
C VAL A 588 -10.40 40.25 -4.68
N ALA A 589 -11.55 40.92 -4.56
CA ALA A 589 -12.63 40.45 -3.67
C ALA A 589 -13.16 39.10 -4.13
N ARG A 590 -13.40 38.94 -5.42
CA ARG A 590 -13.90 37.68 -6.01
C ARG A 590 -12.95 36.52 -5.82
N LEU A 591 -11.65 36.73 -6.05
CA LEU A 591 -10.63 35.68 -5.85
C LEU A 591 -10.51 35.25 -4.39
N ARG A 592 -10.60 36.20 -3.45
CA ARG A 592 -10.63 35.87 -2.01
C ARG A 592 -11.82 35.00 -1.64
N GLU A 593 -13.02 35.36 -2.11
CA GLU A 593 -14.24 34.57 -1.88
C GLU A 593 -14.13 33.17 -2.49
N ALA A 594 -13.69 33.07 -3.76
CA ALA A 594 -13.52 31.81 -4.45
C ALA A 594 -12.47 30.90 -3.76
N HIS A 595 -11.35 31.47 -3.32
CA HIS A 595 -10.34 30.71 -2.58
C HIS A 595 -10.87 30.24 -1.22
N ALA A 596 -11.58 31.12 -0.48
CA ALA A 596 -12.18 30.73 0.81
C ALA A 596 -13.25 29.63 0.68
N ALA A 597 -14.04 29.63 -0.40
CA ALA A 597 -14.98 28.57 -0.73
C ALA A 597 -14.25 27.26 -1.08
N ALA A 598 -13.23 27.33 -1.94
CA ALA A 598 -12.43 26.18 -2.33
C ALA A 598 -11.72 25.49 -1.14
N LEU A 599 -11.27 26.27 -0.14
CA LEU A 599 -10.71 25.70 1.11
C LEU A 599 -11.75 24.92 1.95
N LYS A 600 -13.05 25.20 1.78
CA LYS A 600 -14.14 24.49 2.45
C LYS A 600 -14.67 23.30 1.64
N GLY A 601 -14.20 23.12 0.40
CA GLY A 601 -14.71 22.13 -0.53
C GLY A 601 -16.07 22.48 -1.17
N GLU A 602 -16.40 23.79 -1.23
CA GLU A 602 -17.62 24.35 -1.82
C GLU A 602 -17.43 24.72 -3.30
#